data_1e58572c693aaf43d68ab605427d450e
#
_entry.id   1e58572c693aaf43d68ab605427d450e
#
_cell.length_a   1.000
_cell.length_b   1.000
_cell.length_c   1.000
_cell.angle_alpha   90.00
_cell.angle_beta   90.00
_cell.angle_gamma   90.00
#
_symmetry.space_group_name_H-M   'P 1'
#
loop_
_entity.id
_entity.type
_entity.pdbx_description
1 polymer ?
#
loop_
_entity_poly.entity_id
_entity_poly.type
_entity_poly.pdbx_seq_one_letter_code
_entity_poly.pdbx_strand_id
1 'polypeptide(L)'
;MPNWTYNRIRVRSDDSEKIKEIKAIFERKDPFNALIPEPDWTTIPLTEETLHRYSFSEPRGKVGECSMMVKNENPFLAGLRFPSTNKSDDRWYEWRCDNWGTKWEACEIEITQDDEDFLEITFNTAWSPPEPVAEILRSKYECNNVEDYHKGLYLSINWFYELEGEEGCGYLE
;
A
#
# COMPACT_ATOMS: atom_id res chain seq x y z
N MET A 1 -13.39 13.53 -1.92
CA MET A 1 -11.97 13.40 -2.32
C MET A 1 -11.25 12.89 -1.09
N PRO A 2 -10.26 12.03 -1.20
CA PRO A 2 -9.44 11.71 -0.04
C PRO A 2 -8.59 12.93 0.32
N ASN A 3 -8.31 13.11 1.61
CA ASN A 3 -7.20 13.94 2.02
C ASN A 3 -5.92 13.25 1.54
N TRP A 4 -5.00 14.01 0.99
CA TRP A 4 -3.74 13.47 0.51
C TRP A 4 -2.67 13.59 1.58
N THR A 5 -1.82 12.59 1.66
CA THR A 5 -0.59 12.63 2.43
C THR A 5 0.57 12.73 1.46
N TYR A 6 1.31 13.80 1.54
CA TYR A 6 2.56 13.96 0.81
C TYR A 6 3.64 13.10 1.45
N ASN A 7 4.40 12.39 0.64
CA ASN A 7 5.52 11.57 1.08
C ASN A 7 6.79 11.96 0.33
N ARG A 8 7.91 11.93 1.04
CA ARG A 8 9.25 12.14 0.48
C ARG A 8 10.22 11.14 1.06
N ILE A 9 10.80 10.32 0.19
CA ILE A 9 11.84 9.36 0.55
C ILE A 9 13.18 9.92 0.10
N ARG A 10 14.17 9.90 1.00
CA ARG A 10 15.57 10.17 0.72
C ARG A 10 16.39 8.94 1.04
N VAL A 11 17.09 8.44 0.04
CA VAL A 11 18.00 7.31 0.18
C VAL A 11 19.42 7.79 -0.03
N ARG A 12 20.32 7.41 0.86
CA ARG A 12 21.77 7.60 0.70
C ARG A 12 22.46 6.26 0.81
N SER A 13 23.38 5.97 -0.11
CA SER A 13 24.11 4.71 -0.12
C SER A 13 25.48 4.87 -0.76
N ASP A 14 26.45 4.10 -0.25
CA ASP A 14 27.75 3.88 -0.92
C ASP A 14 27.63 2.85 -2.07
N ASP A 15 26.50 2.17 -2.19
CA ASP A 15 26.21 1.15 -3.20
C ASP A 15 25.17 1.67 -4.22
N SER A 16 25.66 2.08 -5.38
CA SER A 16 24.82 2.62 -6.45
C SER A 16 23.84 1.59 -7.04
N GLU A 17 24.11 0.28 -6.92
CA GLU A 17 23.19 -0.74 -7.41
C GLU A 17 21.94 -0.82 -6.53
N LYS A 18 22.07 -0.68 -5.21
CA LYS A 18 20.93 -0.59 -4.31
C LYS A 18 20.07 0.66 -4.56
N ILE A 19 20.71 1.79 -4.89
CA ILE A 19 19.99 3.02 -5.30
C ILE A 19 19.15 2.72 -6.56
N LYS A 20 19.72 2.07 -7.55
CA LYS A 20 19.01 1.69 -8.78
C LYS A 20 17.88 0.69 -8.54
N GLU A 21 18.07 -0.28 -7.64
CA GLU A 21 17.02 -1.22 -7.26
C GLU A 21 15.83 -0.51 -6.62
N ILE A 22 16.08 0.38 -5.66
CA ILE A 22 15.01 1.15 -5.01
C ILE A 22 14.31 2.05 -6.03
N LYS A 23 15.07 2.75 -6.87
CA LYS A 23 14.52 3.56 -7.96
C LYS A 23 13.58 2.74 -8.85
N ALA A 24 14.04 1.57 -9.29
CA ALA A 24 13.27 0.68 -10.16
C ALA A 24 11.95 0.20 -9.54
N ILE A 25 11.86 0.11 -8.21
CA ILE A 25 10.60 -0.18 -7.52
C ILE A 25 9.61 0.97 -7.71
N PHE A 26 10.05 2.22 -7.51
CA PHE A 26 9.19 3.40 -7.60
C PHE A 26 8.94 3.90 -9.03
N GLU A 27 9.67 3.43 -10.01
CA GLU A 27 9.37 3.63 -11.43
C GLU A 27 8.20 2.75 -11.93
N ARG A 28 7.81 1.75 -11.14
CA ARG A 28 6.63 0.92 -11.44
C ARG A 28 5.34 1.70 -11.20
N LYS A 29 4.27 1.20 -11.80
CA LYS A 29 2.90 1.70 -11.51
C LYS A 29 2.34 1.21 -10.16
N ASP A 30 2.98 0.18 -9.61
CA ASP A 30 2.54 -0.58 -8.44
C ASP A 30 3.69 -0.80 -7.44
N PRO A 31 4.36 0.27 -6.94
CA PRO A 31 5.52 0.13 -6.07
C PRO A 31 5.22 -0.55 -4.74
N PHE A 32 4.04 -0.31 -4.15
CA PHE A 32 3.66 -0.96 -2.90
C PHE A 32 3.39 -2.44 -3.10
N ASN A 33 2.70 -2.80 -4.19
CA ASN A 33 2.47 -4.18 -4.57
C ASN A 33 3.79 -4.92 -4.92
N ALA A 34 4.81 -4.21 -5.42
CA ALA A 34 6.12 -4.79 -5.64
C ALA A 34 6.88 -5.13 -4.34
N LEU A 35 6.64 -4.37 -3.27
CA LEU A 35 7.24 -4.60 -1.95
C LEU A 35 6.43 -5.57 -1.10
N ILE A 36 5.11 -5.39 -1.07
CA ILE A 36 4.14 -6.18 -0.31
C ILE A 36 3.04 -6.62 -1.28
N PRO A 37 3.18 -7.79 -1.92
CA PRO A 37 2.25 -8.26 -2.92
C PRO A 37 0.83 -8.47 -2.37
N GLU A 38 -0.15 -7.83 -3.01
CA GLU A 38 -1.55 -8.06 -2.71
C GLU A 38 -2.00 -9.44 -3.19
N PRO A 39 -2.77 -10.18 -2.38
CA PRO A 39 -3.34 -11.45 -2.80
C PRO A 39 -4.27 -11.31 -4.02
N ASP A 40 -4.28 -12.32 -4.87
CA ASP A 40 -5.31 -12.42 -5.91
C ASP A 40 -6.63 -12.87 -5.28
N TRP A 41 -7.50 -11.91 -5.00
CA TRP A 41 -8.79 -12.12 -4.35
C TRP A 41 -9.73 -13.02 -5.16
N THR A 42 -9.50 -13.15 -6.46
CA THR A 42 -10.31 -14.04 -7.31
C THR A 42 -10.05 -15.51 -7.04
N THR A 43 -8.87 -15.83 -6.49
CA THR A 43 -8.45 -17.21 -6.19
C THR A 43 -8.71 -17.60 -4.74
N ILE A 44 -8.93 -16.64 -3.85
CA ILE A 44 -9.15 -16.87 -2.42
C ILE A 44 -10.66 -16.92 -2.15
N PRO A 45 -11.21 -18.08 -1.75
CA PRO A 45 -12.64 -18.19 -1.46
C PRO A 45 -13.03 -17.30 -0.27
N LEU A 46 -14.25 -16.78 -0.29
CA LEU A 46 -14.84 -16.08 0.83
C LEU A 46 -15.08 -17.08 1.97
N THR A 47 -14.62 -16.73 3.18
CA THR A 47 -14.90 -17.52 4.38
C THR A 47 -16.27 -17.18 4.94
N GLU A 48 -16.80 -18.05 5.81
CA GLU A 48 -18.08 -17.83 6.50
C GLU A 48 -18.05 -16.54 7.32
N GLU A 49 -16.91 -16.23 7.96
CA GLU A 49 -16.67 -14.99 8.70
C GLU A 49 -16.71 -13.75 7.79
N THR A 50 -16.08 -13.82 6.63
CA THR A 50 -16.09 -12.75 5.62
C THR A 50 -17.50 -12.54 5.07
N LEU A 51 -18.25 -13.61 4.84
CA LEU A 51 -19.64 -13.57 4.42
C LEU A 51 -20.54 -12.93 5.46
N HIS A 52 -20.33 -13.22 6.74
CA HIS A 52 -21.04 -12.57 7.85
C HIS A 52 -20.78 -11.07 7.89
N ARG A 53 -19.54 -10.65 7.70
CA ARG A 53 -19.16 -9.23 7.70
C ARG A 53 -19.87 -8.46 6.58
N TYR A 54 -19.98 -9.04 5.38
CA TYR A 54 -20.68 -8.44 4.24
C TYR A 54 -22.22 -8.53 4.32
N SER A 55 -22.74 -9.54 4.98
CA SER A 55 -24.20 -9.72 5.10
C SER A 55 -24.86 -8.74 6.08
N PHE A 56 -24.10 -8.14 6.99
CA PHE A 56 -24.59 -7.18 7.97
C PHE A 56 -24.47 -5.71 7.55
N SER A 57 -23.80 -5.39 6.48
CA SER A 57 -23.87 -4.06 5.87
C SER A 57 -25.23 -3.92 5.18
N GLU A 58 -26.24 -3.48 5.92
CA GLU A 58 -27.53 -3.14 5.32
C GLU A 58 -27.32 -2.15 4.19
N PRO A 59 -27.77 -2.47 2.95
CA PRO A 59 -27.67 -1.53 1.86
C PRO A 59 -28.50 -0.29 2.23
N ARG A 60 -27.91 0.87 2.23
CA ARG A 60 -28.61 2.15 2.26
C ARG A 60 -29.34 2.35 0.93
N GLY A 61 -30.40 1.58 0.70
CA GLY A 61 -31.19 1.61 -0.50
C GLY A 61 -32.38 0.65 -0.40
N LYS A 62 -33.36 0.80 -1.26
CA LYS A 62 -34.54 -0.05 -1.28
C LYS A 62 -34.15 -1.51 -1.49
N VAL A 63 -34.62 -2.37 -0.61
CA VAL A 63 -34.53 -3.82 -0.74
C VAL A 63 -34.96 -4.22 -2.16
N GLY A 64 -34.05 -4.75 -2.97
CA GLY A 64 -34.32 -5.23 -4.30
C GLY A 64 -33.45 -4.65 -5.41
N GLU A 65 -32.86 -3.47 -5.25
CA GLU A 65 -32.07 -2.83 -6.31
C GLU A 65 -30.56 -3.08 -6.20
N CYS A 66 -30.09 -3.62 -5.09
CA CYS A 66 -28.67 -3.71 -4.78
C CYS A 66 -28.16 -5.12 -4.46
N SER A 67 -28.86 -6.17 -4.80
CA SER A 67 -28.37 -7.52 -4.52
C SER A 67 -28.17 -8.32 -5.78
N MET A 68 -26.92 -8.61 -6.14
CA MET A 68 -26.62 -9.66 -7.10
C MET A 68 -26.65 -11.01 -6.39
N MET A 69 -27.41 -11.96 -6.96
CA MET A 69 -27.24 -13.36 -6.58
C MET A 69 -25.90 -13.83 -7.13
N VAL A 70 -25.00 -14.17 -6.24
CA VAL A 70 -23.75 -14.83 -6.64
C VAL A 70 -24.12 -16.21 -7.18
N LYS A 71 -24.05 -16.36 -8.49
CA LYS A 71 -24.00 -17.67 -9.11
C LYS A 71 -22.60 -18.22 -8.88
N ASN A 72 -22.42 -18.89 -7.76
CA ASN A 72 -21.15 -19.52 -7.47
C ASN A 72 -21.31 -21.02 -7.51
N GLU A 73 -20.32 -21.70 -8.05
CA GLU A 73 -20.22 -23.16 -8.04
C GLU A 73 -19.98 -23.70 -6.61
N ASN A 74 -19.66 -22.81 -5.66
CA ASN A 74 -19.57 -23.16 -4.26
C ASN A 74 -20.97 -23.18 -3.63
N PRO A 75 -21.47 -24.36 -3.20
CA PRO A 75 -22.81 -24.51 -2.63
C PRO A 75 -23.05 -23.67 -1.36
N PHE A 76 -21.99 -23.30 -0.64
CA PHE A 76 -22.06 -22.40 0.54
C PHE A 76 -22.40 -20.95 0.15
N LEU A 77 -22.08 -20.52 -1.06
CA LEU A 77 -22.30 -19.18 -1.55
C LEU A 77 -23.56 -19.07 -2.41
N ALA A 78 -24.13 -20.24 -2.78
CA ALA A 78 -25.33 -20.30 -3.59
C ALA A 78 -26.52 -19.74 -2.80
N GLY A 79 -27.09 -18.62 -3.25
CA GLY A 79 -28.26 -17.98 -2.65
C GLY A 79 -27.94 -16.86 -1.65
N LEU A 80 -26.68 -16.56 -1.36
CA LEU A 80 -26.32 -15.38 -0.59
C LEU A 80 -26.48 -14.12 -1.46
N ARG A 81 -27.13 -13.12 -0.87
CA ARG A 81 -27.28 -11.81 -1.51
C ARG A 81 -26.19 -10.89 -0.98
N PHE A 82 -25.30 -10.49 -1.88
CA PHE A 82 -24.34 -9.43 -1.57
C PHE A 82 -24.93 -8.09 -1.98
N PRO A 83 -24.69 -7.01 -1.20
CA PRO A 83 -25.02 -5.68 -1.66
C PRO A 83 -24.28 -5.45 -2.99
N SER A 84 -25.01 -5.17 -4.07
CA SER A 84 -24.42 -4.79 -5.33
C SER A 84 -23.93 -3.35 -5.25
N THR A 85 -22.84 -3.16 -4.58
CA THR A 85 -21.94 -2.13 -5.07
C THR A 85 -21.29 -2.76 -6.30
N ASN A 86 -21.00 -2.01 -7.35
CA ASN A 86 -20.30 -2.48 -8.54
C ASN A 86 -18.89 -3.02 -8.25
N LYS A 87 -18.62 -3.41 -7.03
CA LYS A 87 -17.40 -3.94 -6.45
C LYS A 87 -17.78 -5.24 -5.76
N SER A 88 -17.46 -6.31 -6.41
CA SER A 88 -17.81 -7.66 -5.98
C SER A 88 -17.06 -8.11 -4.71
N ASP A 89 -15.99 -7.44 -4.32
CA ASP A 89 -15.14 -7.86 -3.21
C ASP A 89 -14.38 -6.64 -2.63
N ASP A 90 -14.62 -6.33 -1.38
CA ASP A 90 -13.97 -5.20 -0.70
C ASP A 90 -12.82 -5.63 0.26
N ARG A 91 -12.44 -6.94 0.27
CA ARG A 91 -11.32 -7.44 1.09
C ARG A 91 -10.01 -6.72 0.81
N TRP A 92 -9.80 -6.31 -0.44
CA TRP A 92 -8.65 -5.53 -0.86
C TRP A 92 -8.48 -4.25 -0.04
N TYR A 93 -9.58 -3.62 0.36
CA TYR A 93 -9.54 -2.35 1.09
C TYR A 93 -8.96 -2.52 2.50
N GLU A 94 -9.52 -3.46 3.29
CA GLU A 94 -9.01 -3.73 4.64
C GLU A 94 -7.57 -4.24 4.56
N TRP A 95 -7.29 -5.16 3.62
CA TRP A 95 -5.95 -5.71 3.45
C TRP A 95 -4.91 -4.62 3.14
N ARG A 96 -5.21 -3.70 2.24
CA ARG A 96 -4.29 -2.60 1.90
C ARG A 96 -4.09 -1.65 3.07
N CYS A 97 -5.15 -1.30 3.79
CA CYS A 97 -5.03 -0.49 4.99
C CYS A 97 -4.13 -1.14 6.05
N ASP A 98 -4.26 -2.45 6.24
CA ASP A 98 -3.48 -3.21 7.22
C ASP A 98 -2.03 -3.46 6.78
N ASN A 99 -1.79 -3.71 5.48
CA ASN A 99 -0.49 -4.13 4.97
C ASN A 99 0.30 -3.03 4.26
N TRP A 100 -0.37 -2.03 3.69
CA TRP A 100 0.30 -0.86 3.11
C TRP A 100 0.18 0.40 3.98
N GLY A 101 -0.76 0.43 4.94
CA GLY A 101 -1.08 1.61 5.75
C GLY A 101 -1.94 2.64 5.01
N THR A 102 -2.28 2.39 3.75
CA THR A 102 -3.09 3.26 2.89
C THR A 102 -3.92 2.43 1.92
N LYS A 103 -5.05 2.95 1.47
CA LYS A 103 -5.96 2.16 0.62
C LYS A 103 -5.55 2.05 -0.84
N TRP A 104 -4.71 2.95 -1.34
CA TRP A 104 -4.30 2.99 -2.75
C TRP A 104 -2.77 2.89 -2.87
N GLU A 105 -2.33 2.54 -4.08
CA GLU A 105 -0.94 2.68 -4.48
C GLU A 105 -0.46 4.14 -4.39
N ALA A 106 0.84 4.32 -4.40
CA ALA A 106 1.44 5.63 -4.52
C ALA A 106 0.96 6.33 -5.79
N CYS A 107 0.54 7.57 -5.64
CA CYS A 107 0.06 8.42 -6.72
C CYS A 107 1.04 9.56 -6.99
N GLU A 108 1.12 10.03 -8.24
CA GLU A 108 1.94 11.18 -8.61
C GLU A 108 3.41 11.01 -8.18
N ILE A 109 3.98 9.84 -8.50
CA ILE A 109 5.37 9.53 -8.16
C ILE A 109 6.29 10.35 -9.03
N GLU A 110 7.22 11.05 -8.38
CA GLU A 110 8.25 11.85 -9.03
C GLU A 110 9.62 11.56 -8.42
N ILE A 111 10.61 11.30 -9.27
CA ILE A 111 12.01 11.19 -8.87
C ILE A 111 12.62 12.58 -9.00
N THR A 112 12.81 13.26 -7.89
CA THR A 112 13.24 14.66 -7.85
C THR A 112 14.76 14.80 -7.85
N GLN A 113 15.48 13.76 -7.40
CA GLN A 113 16.94 13.69 -7.48
C GLN A 113 17.39 12.24 -7.68
N ASP A 114 18.38 12.04 -8.55
CA ASP A 114 18.87 10.74 -8.98
C ASP A 114 20.39 10.83 -9.24
N ASP A 115 21.16 10.64 -8.18
CA ASP A 115 22.63 10.63 -8.22
C ASP A 115 23.14 9.21 -7.88
N GLU A 116 24.44 8.98 -8.05
CA GLU A 116 25.05 7.67 -7.79
C GLU A 116 24.94 7.23 -6.32
N ASP A 117 24.94 8.19 -5.39
CA ASP A 117 24.93 7.98 -3.93
C ASP A 117 23.69 8.52 -3.24
N PHE A 118 22.76 9.16 -4.01
CA PHE A 118 21.58 9.80 -3.47
C PHE A 118 20.37 9.71 -4.39
N LEU A 119 19.23 9.37 -3.81
CA LEU A 119 17.93 9.30 -4.50
C LEU A 119 16.88 10.04 -3.66
N GLU A 120 16.12 10.92 -4.30
CA GLU A 120 14.95 11.53 -3.69
C GLU A 120 13.70 11.23 -4.54
N ILE A 121 12.68 10.71 -3.88
CA ILE A 121 11.39 10.35 -4.49
C ILE A 121 10.28 11.04 -3.72
N THR A 122 9.33 11.60 -4.42
CA THR A 122 8.10 12.16 -3.85
C THR A 122 6.87 11.51 -4.43
N PHE A 123 5.81 11.38 -3.64
CA PHE A 123 4.52 10.84 -4.07
C PHE A 123 3.43 11.16 -3.06
N ASN A 124 2.18 10.92 -3.44
CA ASN A 124 1.02 11.08 -2.58
C ASN A 124 0.38 9.74 -2.23
N THR A 125 -0.13 9.63 -1.00
CA THR A 125 -0.94 8.51 -0.53
C THR A 125 -2.29 8.98 -0.03
N ALA A 126 -3.29 8.09 -0.01
CA ALA A 126 -4.63 8.42 0.43
C ALA A 126 -4.75 8.30 1.95
N TRP A 127 -5.02 9.44 2.63
CA TRP A 127 -5.34 9.62 4.05
C TRP A 127 -4.18 9.48 5.03
N SER A 128 -3.29 8.53 4.86
CA SER A 128 -2.25 8.17 5.81
C SER A 128 -0.93 7.86 5.13
N PRO A 129 0.21 8.04 5.83
CA PRO A 129 1.50 7.58 5.33
C PRO A 129 1.54 6.04 5.32
N PRO A 130 2.29 5.43 4.38
CA PRO A 130 2.35 3.98 4.22
C PRO A 130 3.42 3.36 5.14
N GLU A 131 3.18 3.37 6.46
CA GLU A 131 4.13 2.88 7.47
C GLU A 131 4.63 1.45 7.22
N PRO A 132 3.77 0.44 6.96
CA PRO A 132 4.25 -0.91 6.70
C PRO A 132 5.15 -1.03 5.46
N VAL A 133 4.89 -0.20 4.44
CA VAL A 133 5.73 -0.16 3.24
C VAL A 133 7.12 0.41 3.57
N ALA A 134 7.17 1.44 4.42
CA ALA A 134 8.44 2.02 4.87
C ALA A 134 9.24 1.02 5.69
N GLU A 135 8.60 0.29 6.60
CA GLU A 135 9.25 -0.77 7.40
C GLU A 135 9.84 -1.88 6.52
N ILE A 136 9.09 -2.36 5.54
CA ILE A 136 9.58 -3.38 4.60
C ILE A 136 10.74 -2.85 3.75
N LEU A 137 10.64 -1.64 3.23
CA LEU A 137 11.71 -1.04 2.43
C LEU A 137 13.00 -0.92 3.26
N ARG A 138 12.90 -0.45 4.50
CA ARG A 138 14.04 -0.36 5.41
C ARG A 138 14.61 -1.73 5.78
N SER A 139 13.76 -2.65 6.19
CA SER A 139 14.21 -4.00 6.58
C SER A 139 14.96 -4.71 5.46
N LYS A 140 14.62 -4.40 4.21
CA LYS A 140 15.25 -5.01 3.03
C LYS A 140 16.56 -4.35 2.63
N TYR A 141 16.67 -3.04 2.76
CA TYR A 141 17.78 -2.28 2.19
C TYR A 141 18.64 -1.55 3.20
N GLU A 142 18.09 -1.16 4.36
CA GLU A 142 18.81 -0.29 5.29
C GLU A 142 19.97 -1.01 5.97
N CYS A 143 21.16 -0.43 5.85
CA CYS A 143 22.42 -0.87 6.45
C CYS A 143 23.11 0.36 7.02
N ASN A 144 22.76 0.75 8.25
CA ASN A 144 23.18 2.01 8.86
C ASN A 144 24.04 1.82 10.14
N ASN A 145 24.46 0.59 10.45
CA ASN A 145 25.34 0.34 11.58
C ASN A 145 26.82 0.66 11.24
N VAL A 146 27.63 0.82 12.29
CA VAL A 146 29.04 1.21 12.16
C VAL A 146 29.87 0.19 11.36
N GLU A 147 29.54 -1.10 11.47
CA GLU A 147 30.26 -2.14 10.74
C GLU A 147 29.97 -2.10 9.25
N ASP A 148 28.74 -1.83 8.87
CA ASP A 148 28.32 -1.70 7.47
C ASP A 148 28.96 -0.47 6.82
N TYR A 149 29.02 0.65 7.56
CA TYR A 149 29.72 1.85 7.12
C TYR A 149 31.21 1.57 6.81
N HIS A 150 31.90 0.85 7.72
CA HIS A 150 33.31 0.48 7.49
C HIS A 150 33.54 -0.49 6.33
N LYS A 151 32.50 -1.22 5.90
CA LYS A 151 32.55 -2.14 4.76
C LYS A 151 32.14 -1.48 3.45
N GLY A 152 31.76 -0.19 3.45
CA GLY A 152 31.21 0.50 2.28
C GLY A 152 29.84 -0.05 1.87
N LEU A 153 29.05 -0.53 2.84
CA LEU A 153 27.71 -1.08 2.63
C LEU A 153 26.62 -0.16 3.18
N TYR A 154 26.99 1.06 3.54
CA TYR A 154 26.07 2.01 4.14
C TYR A 154 24.89 2.32 3.23
N LEU A 155 23.68 2.21 3.76
CA LEU A 155 22.46 2.68 3.15
C LEU A 155 21.52 3.17 4.24
N SER A 156 21.05 4.40 4.13
CA SER A 156 20.04 4.97 5.01
C SER A 156 18.83 5.44 4.22
N ILE A 157 17.65 5.23 4.79
CA ILE A 157 16.37 5.64 4.24
C ILE A 157 15.73 6.62 5.22
N ASN A 158 15.46 7.83 4.76
CA ASN A 158 14.74 8.84 5.50
C ASN A 158 13.41 9.09 4.82
N TRP A 159 12.30 8.81 5.50
CA TRP A 159 10.97 8.96 4.96
C TRP A 159 10.18 10.01 5.73
N PHE A 160 9.94 11.12 5.08
CA PHE A 160 9.13 12.23 5.60
C PHE A 160 7.71 12.14 5.04
N TYR A 161 6.71 12.49 5.85
CA TYR A 161 5.34 12.67 5.41
C TYR A 161 4.73 13.98 5.92
N GLU A 162 3.72 14.48 5.20
CA GLU A 162 2.94 15.65 5.54
C GLU A 162 1.47 15.40 5.18
N LEU A 163 0.59 15.55 6.16
CA LEU A 163 -0.86 15.40 5.98
C LEU A 163 -1.45 16.67 5.38
N GLU A 164 -2.43 16.53 4.52
CA GLU A 164 -3.13 17.66 3.90
C GLU A 164 -3.84 18.51 4.97
N GLY A 165 -3.66 19.81 4.89
CA GLY A 165 -4.14 20.75 5.90
C GLY A 165 -3.11 20.95 7.02
N GLU A 166 -3.59 21.32 8.20
CA GLU A 166 -2.74 21.52 9.39
C GLU A 166 -2.69 20.27 10.30
N GLU A 167 -2.96 19.08 9.76
CA GLU A 167 -3.12 17.85 10.54
C GLU A 167 -1.80 17.24 11.04
N GLY A 168 -0.67 17.65 10.47
CA GLY A 168 0.65 17.28 10.97
C GLY A 168 1.62 16.74 9.93
N CYS A 169 2.86 16.59 10.35
CA CYS A 169 3.93 15.99 9.56
C CYS A 169 4.88 15.23 10.49
N GLY A 170 5.68 14.35 9.93
CA GLY A 170 6.64 13.56 10.69
C GLY A 170 7.57 12.74 9.82
N TYR A 171 8.32 11.88 10.51
CA TYR A 171 9.16 10.87 9.88
C TYR A 171 8.65 9.50 10.24
N LEU A 172 8.64 8.59 9.28
CA LEU A 172 8.42 7.17 9.55
C LEU A 172 9.74 6.58 10.08
N GLU A 173 9.68 5.94 11.23
CA GLU A 173 10.81 5.28 11.90
C GLU A 173 10.91 3.80 11.53
#